data_158ebafb7be69e65ab08a8a197faa6c4
#
_entry.id   158ebafb7be69e65ab08a8a197faa6c4
#
_cell.length_a   1.000
_cell.length_b   1.000
_cell.length_c   1.000
_cell.angle_alpha   90.00
_cell.angle_beta   90.00
_cell.angle_gamma   90.00
#
_symmetry.space_group_name_H-M   'P 1'
#
loop_
_entity.id
_entity.type
_entity.pdbx_description
1 polymer ?
#
loop_
_entity_poly.entity_id
_entity_poly.type
_entity_poly.pdbx_seq_one_letter_code
_entity_poly.pdbx_strand_id
1 'polypeptide(L)'
;MSPVKAQPPDRSSLINALEKADCVVTEDGKVKICKFDYKYKTKTVEALTFRPNTDGKFPSLFLIPGYTGTAKTYLGVGIIFAKLGFASMSVGTPGFGKTELKPEFLGKTTINAFIEGYKKFKQESFVDKEKLGVFGYSRGAIAASLMITRVKDVKAAVLGGGIYDLKKAYDDLTIEGIKENIKAETGLTNKAFRQRSAVFRVKKINAPVLIIHGEEDLNAPTNQAYLLRDKLKEAGKEFEFHILAGHKHGNLGGDFLTIVVDFYSRKLKGVPADVKFR
;
A
#
# COMPACT_ATOMS: atom_id res chain seq x y z
N MET A 1 -8.56 26.17 -15.11
CA MET A 1 -8.11 26.25 -13.69
C MET A 1 -6.60 26.06 -13.65
N SER A 2 -5.88 26.96 -12.99
CA SER A 2 -4.40 26.87 -12.91
C SER A 2 -3.99 25.63 -12.13
N PRO A 3 -2.94 24.91 -12.57
CA PRO A 3 -2.45 23.73 -11.84
C PRO A 3 -1.91 24.18 -10.46
N VAL A 4 -2.43 23.58 -9.41
CA VAL A 4 -1.94 23.80 -8.06
C VAL A 4 -0.52 23.24 -8.00
N LYS A 5 0.48 24.12 -8.01
CA LYS A 5 1.85 23.78 -7.58
C LYS A 5 1.78 23.57 -6.07
N ALA A 6 1.45 22.36 -5.64
CA ALA A 6 1.62 21.98 -4.26
C ALA A 6 3.13 21.83 -4.02
N GLN A 7 3.77 22.81 -3.41
CA GLN A 7 5.08 22.56 -2.78
C GLN A 7 4.89 21.39 -1.82
N PRO A 8 5.73 20.34 -1.94
CA PRO A 8 5.67 19.26 -0.96
C PRO A 8 5.91 19.86 0.42
N PRO A 9 5.13 19.48 1.45
CA PRO A 9 5.32 19.96 2.80
C PRO A 9 6.74 19.66 3.24
N ASP A 10 7.33 20.53 4.05
CA ASP A 10 8.65 20.26 4.64
C ASP A 10 8.59 18.99 5.47
N ARG A 11 9.03 17.91 4.86
CA ARG A 11 8.95 16.56 5.41
C ARG A 11 9.78 16.45 6.71
N SER A 12 10.89 17.16 6.79
CA SER A 12 11.78 17.11 7.95
C SER A 12 11.15 17.79 9.17
N SER A 13 10.54 18.94 8.98
CA SER A 13 9.82 19.67 10.03
C SER A 13 8.66 18.83 10.61
N LEU A 14 7.85 18.19 9.76
CA LEU A 14 6.75 17.33 10.20
C LEU A 14 7.25 16.09 10.97
N ILE A 15 8.34 15.47 10.53
CA ILE A 15 8.95 14.33 11.22
C ILE A 15 9.43 14.74 12.61
N ASN A 16 10.14 15.86 12.72
CA ASN A 16 10.64 16.38 14.00
C ASN A 16 9.49 16.76 14.95
N ALA A 17 8.40 17.32 14.42
CA ALA A 17 7.22 17.63 15.22
C ALA A 17 6.53 16.35 15.71
N LEU A 18 6.41 15.31 14.86
CA LEU A 18 5.87 14.01 15.26
C LEU A 18 6.74 13.29 16.31
N GLU A 19 8.03 13.56 16.41
CA GLU A 19 8.85 12.98 17.48
C GLU A 19 8.45 13.54 18.87
N LYS A 20 8.00 14.81 18.90
CA LYS A 20 7.68 15.56 20.13
C LYS A 20 6.19 15.49 20.51
N ALA A 21 5.30 15.14 19.59
CA ALA A 21 3.87 15.11 19.81
C ALA A 21 3.23 13.84 19.22
N ASP A 22 2.07 13.45 19.77
CA ASP A 22 1.30 12.31 19.23
C ASP A 22 0.55 12.69 17.95
N CYS A 23 0.15 13.94 17.81
CA CYS A 23 -0.48 14.48 16.62
C CYS A 23 0.13 15.83 16.22
N VAL A 24 0.18 16.06 14.92
CA VAL A 24 0.56 17.34 14.33
C VAL A 24 -0.45 17.75 13.26
N VAL A 25 -0.53 19.04 12.98
CA VAL A 25 -1.33 19.58 11.86
C VAL A 25 -0.37 20.25 10.89
N THR A 26 -0.60 20.07 9.59
CA THR A 26 0.19 20.73 8.54
C THR A 26 0.08 22.25 8.64
N GLU A 27 1.09 22.99 8.17
CA GLU A 27 1.13 24.47 8.27
C GLU A 27 -0.10 25.16 7.65
N ASP A 28 -0.67 24.58 6.59
CA ASP A 28 -1.90 25.07 5.96
C ASP A 28 -3.18 24.73 6.76
N GLY A 29 -3.03 24.09 7.92
CA GLY A 29 -4.14 23.74 8.80
C GLY A 29 -5.05 22.60 8.30
N LYS A 30 -4.78 22.03 7.12
CA LYS A 30 -5.73 21.17 6.41
C LYS A 30 -5.64 19.69 6.77
N VAL A 31 -4.48 19.21 7.22
CA VAL A 31 -4.26 17.80 7.47
C VAL A 31 -3.79 17.56 8.89
N LYS A 32 -4.46 16.65 9.59
CA LYS A 32 -4.04 16.12 10.89
C LYS A 32 -3.35 14.79 10.70
N ILE A 33 -2.15 14.65 11.31
CA ILE A 33 -1.30 13.46 11.25
C ILE A 33 -1.07 13.00 12.69
N CYS A 34 -1.35 11.73 13.00
CA CYS A 34 -1.18 11.19 14.34
C CYS A 34 -0.40 9.88 14.34
N LYS A 35 0.38 9.64 15.39
CA LYS A 35 0.91 8.31 15.70
C LYS A 35 -0.26 7.36 15.97
N PHE A 36 -0.14 6.13 15.46
CA PHE A 36 -1.15 5.09 15.63
C PHE A 36 -0.52 3.73 15.90
N ASP A 37 0.68 3.72 16.49
CA ASP A 37 1.37 2.47 16.78
C ASP A 37 0.43 1.48 17.48
N TYR A 38 0.41 0.24 17.01
CA TYR A 38 -0.46 -0.78 17.58
C TYR A 38 0.28 -2.06 17.93
N LYS A 39 -0.32 -2.86 18.79
CA LYS A 39 0.22 -4.17 19.16
C LYS A 39 -0.40 -5.27 18.30
N TYR A 40 0.47 -6.12 17.74
CA TYR A 40 0.14 -7.44 17.24
C TYR A 40 0.79 -8.47 18.16
N LYS A 41 -0.03 -9.18 18.95
CA LYS A 41 0.45 -9.94 20.12
C LYS A 41 1.23 -9.01 21.06
N THR A 42 2.50 -9.33 21.35
CA THR A 42 3.38 -8.52 22.22
C THR A 42 4.25 -7.53 21.47
N LYS A 43 4.20 -7.52 20.13
CA LYS A 43 5.09 -6.72 19.28
C LYS A 43 4.42 -5.45 18.81
N THR A 44 5.15 -4.34 18.82
CA THR A 44 4.69 -3.07 18.26
C THR A 44 4.78 -3.10 16.74
N VAL A 45 3.79 -2.55 16.07
CA VAL A 45 3.82 -2.18 14.65
C VAL A 45 3.68 -0.66 14.57
N GLU A 46 4.68 -0.01 13.98
CA GLU A 46 4.67 1.42 13.75
C GLU A 46 3.58 1.81 12.77
N ALA A 47 2.80 2.84 13.07
CA ALA A 47 1.81 3.37 12.16
C ALA A 47 1.58 4.87 12.34
N LEU A 48 1.18 5.53 11.25
CA LEU A 48 0.74 6.92 11.22
C LEU A 48 -0.63 6.98 10.54
N THR A 49 -1.53 7.80 11.08
CA THR A 49 -2.79 8.15 10.42
C THR A 49 -2.72 9.56 9.85
N PHE A 50 -3.41 9.75 8.73
CA PHE A 50 -3.56 11.02 8.03
C PHE A 50 -5.04 11.23 7.77
N ARG A 51 -5.56 12.43 8.03
CA ARG A 51 -6.94 12.76 7.70
C ARG A 51 -7.14 14.26 7.48
N PRO A 52 -8.23 14.68 6.83
CA PRO A 52 -8.62 16.08 6.87
C PRO A 52 -8.70 16.57 8.32
N ASN A 53 -8.24 17.79 8.58
CA ASN A 53 -8.33 18.41 9.91
C ASN A 53 -9.72 19.01 10.13
N THR A 54 -10.74 18.22 9.90
CA THR A 54 -12.16 18.55 10.10
C THR A 54 -12.86 17.35 10.70
N ASP A 55 -14.04 17.57 11.26
CA ASP A 55 -14.89 16.48 11.73
C ASP A 55 -15.57 15.76 10.57
N GLY A 56 -15.91 14.50 10.78
CA GLY A 56 -16.60 13.67 9.81
C GLY A 56 -16.01 12.28 9.65
N LYS A 57 -16.64 11.47 8.79
CA LYS A 57 -16.16 10.16 8.36
C LYS A 57 -15.69 10.26 6.93
N PHE A 58 -14.51 9.69 6.67
CA PHE A 58 -13.85 9.78 5.38
C PHE A 58 -13.68 8.40 4.73
N PRO A 59 -13.85 8.28 3.40
CA PRO A 59 -13.30 7.15 2.67
C PRO A 59 -11.84 6.97 3.06
N SER A 60 -11.40 5.73 3.30
CA SER A 60 -10.13 5.51 4.00
C SER A 60 -9.25 4.48 3.30
N LEU A 61 -7.92 4.62 3.44
CA LEU A 61 -6.94 3.81 2.75
C LEU A 61 -5.91 3.23 3.74
N PHE A 62 -5.71 1.92 3.68
CA PHE A 62 -4.64 1.25 4.41
C PHE A 62 -3.42 1.11 3.49
N LEU A 63 -2.32 1.79 3.84
CA LEU A 63 -1.15 1.97 2.99
C LEU A 63 0.00 1.06 3.48
N ILE A 64 0.45 0.14 2.63
CA ILE A 64 1.52 -0.82 2.95
C ILE A 64 2.74 -0.49 2.09
N PRO A 65 3.85 -0.02 2.70
CA PRO A 65 5.05 0.35 1.96
C PRO A 65 5.86 -0.86 1.49
N GLY A 66 6.81 -0.59 0.59
CA GLY A 66 7.77 -1.56 0.10
C GLY A 66 8.81 -1.97 1.14
N TYR A 67 9.84 -2.70 0.70
CA TYR A 67 10.96 -3.12 1.53
C TYR A 67 11.65 -1.92 2.20
N THR A 68 12.10 -2.07 3.44
CA THR A 68 12.65 -1.02 4.30
C THR A 68 11.67 0.11 4.68
N GLY A 69 10.43 0.06 4.22
CA GLY A 69 9.48 1.13 4.49
C GLY A 69 9.07 1.22 5.96
N THR A 70 8.97 2.45 6.46
CA THR A 70 8.43 2.77 7.79
C THR A 70 7.04 3.40 7.64
N ALA A 71 6.34 3.65 8.73
CA ALA A 71 5.08 4.41 8.69
C ALA A 71 5.24 5.80 8.05
N LYS A 72 6.44 6.38 8.13
CA LYS A 72 6.77 7.69 7.54
C LYS A 72 6.99 7.63 6.01
N THR A 73 7.10 6.44 5.41
CA THR A 73 7.35 6.28 3.96
C THR A 73 6.29 7.01 3.13
N TYR A 74 5.03 6.89 3.51
CA TYR A 74 3.92 7.53 2.81
C TYR A 74 3.47 8.87 3.39
N LEU A 75 4.36 9.61 4.10
CA LEU A 75 4.03 10.92 4.66
C LEU A 75 3.45 11.87 3.61
N GLY A 76 4.12 12.03 2.47
CA GLY A 76 3.64 12.90 1.38
C GLY A 76 2.34 12.38 0.75
N VAL A 77 2.26 11.09 0.47
CA VAL A 77 1.07 10.44 -0.13
C VAL A 77 -0.13 10.53 0.81
N GLY A 78 0.07 10.30 2.12
CA GLY A 78 -0.99 10.43 3.13
C GLY A 78 -1.54 11.86 3.22
N ILE A 79 -0.66 12.87 3.14
CA ILE A 79 -1.05 14.28 3.10
C ILE A 79 -1.87 14.58 1.84
N ILE A 80 -1.43 14.09 0.67
CA ILE A 80 -2.16 14.27 -0.60
C ILE A 80 -3.56 13.66 -0.48
N PHE A 81 -3.68 12.43 -0.05
CA PHE A 81 -4.98 11.78 0.14
C PHE A 81 -5.87 12.54 1.14
N ALA A 82 -5.29 13.03 2.25
CA ALA A 82 -6.05 13.81 3.23
C ALA A 82 -6.57 15.12 2.63
N LYS A 83 -5.75 15.85 1.85
CA LYS A 83 -6.20 17.06 1.12
C LYS A 83 -7.30 16.77 0.09
N LEU A 84 -7.34 15.56 -0.42
CA LEU A 84 -8.39 15.08 -1.31
C LEU A 84 -9.60 14.48 -0.58
N GLY A 85 -9.69 14.64 0.75
CA GLY A 85 -10.83 14.19 1.55
C GLY A 85 -10.88 12.70 1.81
N PHE A 86 -9.74 12.00 1.83
CA PHE A 86 -9.59 10.64 2.34
C PHE A 86 -8.93 10.66 3.72
N ALA A 87 -9.20 9.67 4.55
CA ALA A 87 -8.29 9.33 5.62
C ALA A 87 -7.36 8.21 5.17
N SER A 88 -6.18 8.07 5.80
CA SER A 88 -5.31 6.94 5.52
C SER A 88 -4.49 6.54 6.75
N MET A 89 -4.02 5.30 6.76
CA MET A 89 -3.08 4.77 7.74
C MET A 89 -1.91 4.12 7.01
N SER A 90 -0.70 4.60 7.26
CA SER A 90 0.54 4.00 6.78
C SER A 90 1.19 3.18 7.89
N VAL A 91 1.63 1.95 7.56
CA VAL A 91 2.26 1.03 8.52
C VAL A 91 3.74 0.84 8.24
N GLY A 92 4.52 0.53 9.27
CA GLY A 92 5.93 0.13 9.13
C GLY A 92 6.08 -1.34 8.77
N THR A 93 7.06 -1.67 7.92
CA THR A 93 7.37 -3.07 7.56
C THR A 93 8.20 -3.75 8.66
N PRO A 94 8.11 -5.09 8.78
CA PRO A 94 8.88 -5.83 9.78
C PRO A 94 10.38 -5.58 9.70
N GLY A 95 10.99 -5.26 10.84
CA GLY A 95 12.43 -4.98 10.97
C GLY A 95 12.84 -3.55 10.67
N PHE A 96 11.89 -2.65 10.36
CA PHE A 96 12.19 -1.25 10.05
C PHE A 96 11.38 -0.26 10.91
N GLY A 97 11.95 0.93 11.12
CA GLY A 97 11.38 1.92 12.02
C GLY A 97 11.22 1.37 13.43
N LYS A 98 10.05 1.61 14.02
CA LYS A 98 9.69 1.08 15.35
C LYS A 98 8.94 -0.26 15.29
N THR A 99 8.82 -0.89 14.10
CA THR A 99 8.13 -2.17 13.96
C THR A 99 9.01 -3.31 14.47
N GLU A 100 8.58 -3.94 15.58
CA GLU A 100 9.34 -4.98 16.30
C GLU A 100 9.17 -6.39 15.70
N LEU A 101 8.42 -6.54 14.61
CA LEU A 101 8.27 -7.82 13.91
C LEU A 101 9.57 -8.19 13.19
N LYS A 102 9.90 -9.48 13.16
CA LYS A 102 11.03 -9.98 12.38
C LYS A 102 10.68 -10.04 10.89
N PRO A 103 11.61 -9.70 9.98
CA PRO A 103 11.44 -9.94 8.56
C PRO A 103 11.19 -11.42 8.28
N GLU A 104 10.17 -11.74 7.48
CA GLU A 104 9.81 -13.12 7.08
C GLU A 104 9.26 -13.18 5.64
N PHE A 105 9.67 -12.23 4.81
CA PHE A 105 9.18 -12.05 3.45
C PHE A 105 7.65 -12.22 3.32
N LEU A 106 6.91 -11.43 4.11
CA LEU A 106 5.44 -11.42 4.10
C LEU A 106 4.80 -12.77 4.45
N GLY A 107 5.40 -13.46 5.39
CA GLY A 107 4.86 -14.67 5.96
C GLY A 107 3.56 -14.44 6.75
N LYS A 108 3.12 -15.50 7.42
CA LYS A 108 1.83 -15.49 8.13
C LYS A 108 1.77 -14.42 9.23
N THR A 109 2.87 -14.18 9.95
CA THR A 109 2.94 -13.22 11.06
C THR A 109 2.74 -11.80 10.54
N THR A 110 3.49 -11.41 9.51
CA THR A 110 3.40 -10.08 8.88
C THR A 110 2.00 -9.80 8.34
N ILE A 111 1.44 -10.73 7.55
CA ILE A 111 0.10 -10.52 6.98
C ILE A 111 -0.98 -10.45 8.06
N ASN A 112 -0.87 -11.26 9.12
CA ASN A 112 -1.81 -11.18 10.25
C ASN A 112 -1.68 -9.86 11.01
N ALA A 113 -0.46 -9.35 11.19
CA ALA A 113 -0.23 -8.06 11.84
C ALA A 113 -0.84 -6.90 11.03
N PHE A 114 -0.70 -6.91 9.70
CA PHE A 114 -1.32 -5.90 8.85
C PHE A 114 -2.85 -6.01 8.85
N ILE A 115 -3.41 -7.22 8.84
CA ILE A 115 -4.86 -7.42 8.98
C ILE A 115 -5.36 -6.89 10.33
N GLU A 116 -4.60 -7.08 11.40
CA GLU A 116 -4.95 -6.52 12.72
C GLU A 116 -4.93 -4.98 12.71
N GLY A 117 -3.90 -4.37 12.11
CA GLY A 117 -3.82 -2.92 11.92
C GLY A 117 -5.00 -2.38 11.10
N TYR A 118 -5.36 -3.05 10.00
CA TYR A 118 -6.52 -2.70 9.19
C TYR A 118 -7.82 -2.73 10.04
N LYS A 119 -8.01 -3.77 10.85
CA LYS A 119 -9.19 -3.89 11.72
C LYS A 119 -9.25 -2.78 12.76
N LYS A 120 -8.12 -2.44 13.38
CA LYS A 120 -8.03 -1.34 14.36
C LYS A 120 -8.31 0.00 13.69
N PHE A 121 -7.69 0.27 12.52
CA PHE A 121 -7.94 1.46 11.75
C PHE A 121 -9.42 1.62 11.35
N LYS A 122 -10.06 0.53 10.96
CA LYS A 122 -11.49 0.50 10.62
C LYS A 122 -12.39 0.93 11.80
N GLN A 123 -11.94 0.82 13.05
CA GLN A 123 -12.73 1.23 14.23
C GLN A 123 -12.60 2.72 14.57
N GLU A 124 -11.66 3.43 13.96
CA GLU A 124 -11.49 4.86 14.20
C GLU A 124 -12.76 5.65 13.83
N SER A 125 -13.11 6.62 14.68
CA SER A 125 -14.37 7.39 14.55
C SER A 125 -14.48 8.15 13.22
N PHE A 126 -13.34 8.54 12.64
CA PHE A 126 -13.25 9.27 11.38
C PHE A 126 -13.22 8.36 10.14
N VAL A 127 -13.25 7.05 10.29
CA VAL A 127 -13.24 6.09 9.17
C VAL A 127 -14.66 5.76 8.73
N ASP A 128 -14.93 5.94 7.42
CA ASP A 128 -16.14 5.38 6.79
C ASP A 128 -15.91 3.88 6.54
N LYS A 129 -16.52 3.05 7.40
CA LYS A 129 -16.33 1.59 7.40
C LYS A 129 -16.78 0.90 6.11
N GLU A 130 -17.63 1.55 5.33
CA GLU A 130 -18.13 1.05 4.05
C GLU A 130 -17.28 1.49 2.85
N LYS A 131 -16.26 2.34 3.08
CA LYS A 131 -15.42 2.92 2.03
C LYS A 131 -13.94 2.76 2.35
N LEU A 132 -13.50 1.51 2.62
CA LEU A 132 -12.10 1.19 2.91
C LEU A 132 -11.40 0.54 1.72
N GLY A 133 -10.26 1.14 1.31
CA GLY A 133 -9.33 0.61 0.33
C GLY A 133 -8.02 0.14 0.94
N VAL A 134 -7.26 -0.63 0.16
CA VAL A 134 -5.89 -1.07 0.50
C VAL A 134 -4.95 -0.69 -0.63
N PHE A 135 -3.83 -0.06 -0.28
CA PHE A 135 -2.77 0.30 -1.20
C PHE A 135 -1.49 -0.43 -0.85
N GLY A 136 -0.81 -0.98 -1.83
CA GLY A 136 0.53 -1.52 -1.65
C GLY A 136 1.41 -1.27 -2.87
N TYR A 137 2.69 -0.97 -2.61
CA TYR A 137 3.70 -0.85 -3.67
C TYR A 137 4.89 -1.77 -3.39
N SER A 138 5.46 -2.40 -4.44
CA SER A 138 6.62 -3.30 -4.31
C SER A 138 6.30 -4.46 -3.36
N ARG A 139 7.12 -4.71 -2.34
CA ARG A 139 6.85 -5.69 -1.28
C ARG A 139 5.48 -5.43 -0.59
N GLY A 140 5.06 -4.17 -0.50
CA GLY A 140 3.73 -3.79 -0.01
C GLY A 140 2.59 -4.26 -0.91
N ALA A 141 2.77 -4.31 -2.24
CA ALA A 141 1.78 -4.85 -3.16
C ALA A 141 1.60 -6.37 -2.99
N ILE A 142 2.69 -7.09 -2.70
CA ILE A 142 2.63 -8.51 -2.36
C ILE A 142 1.79 -8.69 -1.08
N ALA A 143 2.08 -7.90 -0.03
CA ALA A 143 1.34 -7.95 1.22
C ALA A 143 -0.15 -7.60 1.03
N ALA A 144 -0.45 -6.53 0.30
CA ALA A 144 -1.81 -6.11 -0.03
C ALA A 144 -2.56 -7.21 -0.78
N SER A 145 -1.94 -7.82 -1.81
CA SER A 145 -2.54 -8.90 -2.59
C SER A 145 -2.89 -10.11 -1.73
N LEU A 146 -2.02 -10.50 -0.80
CA LEU A 146 -2.27 -11.59 0.15
C LEU A 146 -3.36 -11.22 1.18
N MET A 147 -3.35 -9.98 1.64
CA MET A 147 -4.30 -9.47 2.61
C MET A 147 -5.73 -9.48 2.06
N ILE A 148 -5.96 -8.97 0.83
CA ILE A 148 -7.30 -8.91 0.22
C ILE A 148 -7.87 -10.28 -0.14
N THR A 149 -7.05 -11.35 -0.19
CA THR A 149 -7.58 -12.72 -0.27
C THR A 149 -8.20 -13.20 1.03
N ARG A 150 -7.98 -12.49 2.16
CA ARG A 150 -8.37 -12.89 3.52
C ARG A 150 -9.35 -11.92 4.16
N VAL A 151 -9.24 -10.63 3.83
CA VAL A 151 -10.13 -9.55 4.29
C VAL A 151 -11.20 -9.33 3.21
N LYS A 152 -12.48 -9.49 3.56
CA LYS A 152 -13.58 -9.54 2.59
C LYS A 152 -14.30 -8.21 2.37
N ASP A 153 -14.11 -7.28 3.27
CA ASP A 153 -14.76 -5.97 3.31
C ASP A 153 -13.93 -4.83 2.70
N VAL A 154 -12.80 -5.17 2.07
CA VAL A 154 -12.03 -4.23 1.25
C VAL A 154 -12.86 -3.86 0.02
N LYS A 155 -13.03 -2.56 -0.24
CA LYS A 155 -13.87 -2.02 -1.32
C LYS A 155 -13.08 -1.63 -2.58
N ALA A 156 -11.77 -1.47 -2.48
CA ALA A 156 -10.87 -1.19 -3.59
C ALA A 156 -9.43 -1.53 -3.21
N ALA A 157 -8.63 -2.08 -4.13
CA ALA A 157 -7.23 -2.38 -3.87
C ALA A 157 -6.33 -1.90 -5.02
N VAL A 158 -5.22 -1.25 -4.68
CA VAL A 158 -4.16 -0.88 -5.63
C VAL A 158 -2.92 -1.71 -5.34
N LEU A 159 -2.43 -2.38 -6.37
CA LEU A 159 -1.28 -3.27 -6.34
C LEU A 159 -0.24 -2.77 -7.34
N GLY A 160 0.74 -1.99 -6.87
CA GLY A 160 1.76 -1.36 -7.69
C GLY A 160 3.11 -2.08 -7.63
N GLY A 161 3.71 -2.42 -8.77
CA GLY A 161 5.09 -2.95 -8.86
C GLY A 161 5.33 -4.19 -7.99
N GLY A 162 4.37 -5.11 -7.91
CA GLY A 162 4.43 -6.26 -7.01
C GLY A 162 4.79 -7.58 -7.69
N ILE A 163 5.15 -8.56 -6.85
CA ILE A 163 5.36 -9.96 -7.22
C ILE A 163 4.14 -10.76 -6.76
N TYR A 164 3.54 -11.57 -7.62
CA TYR A 164 2.30 -12.27 -7.34
C TYR A 164 2.39 -13.80 -7.46
N ASP A 165 3.46 -14.29 -8.13
CA ASP A 165 3.98 -15.67 -8.05
C ASP A 165 5.44 -15.62 -7.62
N LEU A 166 5.71 -15.86 -6.34
CA LEU A 166 7.05 -15.69 -5.79
C LEU A 166 8.06 -16.68 -6.34
N LYS A 167 7.63 -17.92 -6.66
CA LYS A 167 8.56 -18.94 -7.25
C LYS A 167 8.98 -18.50 -8.64
N LYS A 168 8.00 -18.18 -9.49
CA LYS A 168 8.29 -17.71 -10.85
C LYS A 168 9.14 -16.45 -10.85
N ALA A 169 8.81 -15.46 -9.99
CA ALA A 169 9.62 -14.25 -9.87
C ALA A 169 11.06 -14.56 -9.41
N TYR A 170 11.25 -15.45 -8.43
CA TYR A 170 12.57 -15.85 -7.96
C TYR A 170 13.42 -16.45 -9.10
N ASP A 171 12.80 -17.25 -9.97
CA ASP A 171 13.49 -17.84 -11.12
C ASP A 171 13.83 -16.77 -12.19
N ASP A 172 12.94 -15.79 -12.42
CA ASP A 172 13.08 -14.75 -13.44
C ASP A 172 13.98 -13.56 -12.98
N LEU A 173 14.15 -13.34 -11.67
CA LEU A 173 14.92 -12.22 -11.13
C LEU A 173 16.40 -12.31 -11.50
N THR A 174 16.97 -11.18 -11.91
CA THR A 174 18.40 -11.01 -12.22
C THR A 174 19.17 -10.26 -11.12
N ILE A 175 18.47 -9.63 -10.17
CA ILE A 175 19.08 -8.85 -9.09
C ILE A 175 19.36 -9.78 -7.91
N GLU A 176 20.65 -10.12 -7.72
CA GLU A 176 21.07 -11.12 -6.72
C GLU A 176 20.66 -10.74 -5.30
N GLY A 177 20.82 -9.45 -4.89
CA GLY A 177 20.42 -9.03 -3.54
C GLY A 177 18.94 -9.23 -3.23
N ILE A 178 18.03 -9.18 -4.23
CA ILE A 178 16.62 -9.49 -4.03
C ILE A 178 16.43 -11.00 -3.84
N LYS A 179 17.15 -11.82 -4.62
CA LYS A 179 17.12 -13.29 -4.49
C LYS A 179 17.64 -13.75 -3.13
N GLU A 180 18.73 -13.15 -2.65
CA GLU A 180 19.29 -13.43 -1.33
C GLU A 180 18.30 -13.09 -0.21
N ASN A 181 17.63 -11.94 -0.28
CA ASN A 181 16.58 -11.58 0.68
C ASN A 181 15.41 -12.58 0.67
N ILE A 182 14.95 -13.00 -0.50
CA ILE A 182 13.91 -14.02 -0.63
C ILE A 182 14.40 -15.33 0.01
N LYS A 183 15.63 -15.77 -0.31
CA LYS A 183 16.25 -16.98 0.24
C LYS A 183 16.33 -16.93 1.77
N ALA A 184 16.90 -15.87 2.30
CA ALA A 184 17.10 -15.69 3.75
C ALA A 184 15.78 -15.71 4.53
N GLU A 185 14.73 -15.07 3.98
CA GLU A 185 13.46 -14.92 4.67
C GLU A 185 12.45 -16.08 4.41
N THR A 186 12.67 -16.93 3.39
CA THR A 186 11.73 -18.00 2.99
C THR A 186 12.27 -19.41 3.07
N GLY A 187 13.61 -19.58 3.04
CA GLY A 187 14.27 -20.88 2.94
C GLY A 187 13.99 -21.62 1.63
N LEU A 188 13.44 -20.91 0.60
CA LEU A 188 13.15 -21.42 -0.75
C LEU A 188 12.27 -22.69 -0.80
N THR A 189 11.42 -22.91 0.20
CA THR A 189 10.54 -24.08 0.19
C THR A 189 9.31 -23.82 -0.69
N ASN A 190 8.80 -24.86 -1.37
CA ASN A 190 7.56 -24.77 -2.17
C ASN A 190 6.37 -24.26 -1.35
N LYS A 191 6.31 -24.64 -0.07
CA LYS A 191 5.29 -24.16 0.87
C LYS A 191 5.42 -22.65 1.08
N ALA A 192 6.63 -22.14 1.30
CA ALA A 192 6.89 -20.71 1.50
C ALA A 192 6.55 -19.90 0.25
N PHE A 193 6.96 -20.35 -0.93
CA PHE A 193 6.60 -19.74 -2.20
C PHE A 193 5.08 -19.66 -2.39
N ARG A 194 4.39 -20.80 -2.25
CA ARG A 194 2.93 -20.87 -2.44
C ARG A 194 2.15 -20.00 -1.43
N GLN A 195 2.63 -19.91 -0.19
CA GLN A 195 2.01 -19.08 0.84
C GLN A 195 2.08 -17.58 0.52
N ARG A 196 3.10 -17.15 -0.22
CA ARG A 196 3.40 -15.76 -0.57
C ARG A 196 3.00 -15.38 -1.99
N SER A 197 2.27 -16.26 -2.68
CA SER A 197 1.81 -16.06 -4.07
C SER A 197 0.30 -15.90 -4.12
N ALA A 198 -0.16 -14.69 -4.45
CA ALA A 198 -1.60 -14.38 -4.50
C ALA A 198 -2.30 -15.05 -5.68
N VAL A 199 -1.60 -15.33 -6.77
CA VAL A 199 -2.15 -15.98 -7.99
C VAL A 199 -2.89 -17.29 -7.69
N PHE A 200 -2.48 -18.03 -6.67
CA PHE A 200 -3.15 -19.26 -6.26
C PHE A 200 -4.44 -19.03 -5.45
N ARG A 201 -4.81 -17.78 -5.19
CA ARG A 201 -5.93 -17.41 -4.31
C ARG A 201 -6.84 -16.31 -4.88
N VAL A 202 -6.66 -15.92 -6.13
CA VAL A 202 -7.40 -14.81 -6.76
C VAL A 202 -8.92 -14.98 -6.66
N LYS A 203 -9.43 -16.22 -6.68
CA LYS A 203 -10.85 -16.50 -6.48
C LYS A 203 -11.41 -15.95 -5.16
N LYS A 204 -10.54 -15.75 -4.15
CA LYS A 204 -10.91 -15.21 -2.83
C LYS A 204 -10.92 -13.68 -2.78
N ILE A 205 -10.47 -12.99 -3.82
CA ILE A 205 -10.49 -11.54 -3.91
C ILE A 205 -11.92 -11.09 -4.25
N ASN A 206 -12.47 -10.16 -3.46
CA ASN A 206 -13.80 -9.59 -3.68
C ASN A 206 -13.74 -8.11 -4.10
N ALA A 207 -12.65 -7.41 -3.77
CA ALA A 207 -12.48 -6.01 -4.13
C ALA A 207 -12.14 -5.85 -5.62
N PRO A 208 -12.60 -4.80 -6.29
CA PRO A 208 -11.98 -4.31 -7.52
C PRO A 208 -10.48 -4.04 -7.31
N VAL A 209 -9.65 -4.44 -8.28
CA VAL A 209 -8.18 -4.34 -8.19
C VAL A 209 -7.66 -3.44 -9.29
N LEU A 210 -6.87 -2.43 -8.94
CA LEU A 210 -5.99 -1.74 -9.88
C LEU A 210 -4.61 -2.38 -9.83
N ILE A 211 -4.17 -2.94 -10.95
CA ILE A 211 -2.78 -3.39 -11.16
C ILE A 211 -2.06 -2.29 -11.93
N ILE A 212 -0.97 -1.76 -11.36
CA ILE A 212 -0.17 -0.73 -12.01
C ILE A 212 1.31 -1.07 -11.89
N HIS A 213 2.05 -1.07 -13.01
CA HIS A 213 3.43 -1.56 -13.05
C HIS A 213 4.27 -0.77 -14.04
N GLY A 214 5.55 -0.60 -13.74
CA GLY A 214 6.50 -0.02 -14.67
C GLY A 214 6.91 -1.04 -15.75
N GLU A 215 7.01 -0.60 -17.01
CA GLU A 215 7.40 -1.46 -18.11
C GLU A 215 8.83 -1.99 -17.95
N GLU A 216 9.74 -1.14 -17.44
CA GLU A 216 11.17 -1.44 -17.25
C GLU A 216 11.50 -1.84 -15.79
N ASP A 217 10.55 -2.40 -15.05
CA ASP A 217 10.76 -2.82 -13.67
C ASP A 217 11.58 -4.11 -13.59
N LEU A 218 12.84 -4.00 -13.16
CA LEU A 218 13.75 -5.13 -12.96
C LEU A 218 13.69 -5.70 -11.54
N ASN A 219 13.17 -4.96 -10.55
CA ASN A 219 13.08 -5.40 -9.16
C ASN A 219 11.88 -6.33 -8.93
N ALA A 220 10.79 -6.07 -9.64
CA ALA A 220 9.63 -6.93 -9.71
C ALA A 220 9.31 -7.12 -11.21
N PRO A 221 9.72 -8.23 -11.83
CA PRO A 221 9.58 -8.42 -13.27
C PRO A 221 8.16 -8.15 -13.75
N THR A 222 7.99 -7.35 -14.80
CA THR A 222 6.69 -6.86 -15.30
C THR A 222 5.75 -8.01 -15.68
N ASN A 223 6.28 -9.19 -16.02
CA ASN A 223 5.48 -10.40 -16.26
C ASN A 223 4.61 -10.80 -15.06
N GLN A 224 4.95 -10.37 -13.84
CA GLN A 224 4.15 -10.61 -12.65
C GLN A 224 2.81 -9.87 -12.68
N ALA A 225 2.79 -8.67 -13.25
CA ALA A 225 1.56 -7.90 -13.45
C ALA A 225 0.65 -8.60 -14.48
N TYR A 226 1.20 -9.06 -15.60
CA TYR A 226 0.46 -9.81 -16.61
C TYR A 226 -0.10 -11.12 -16.03
N LEU A 227 0.70 -11.85 -15.25
CA LEU A 227 0.26 -13.09 -14.62
C LEU A 227 -0.92 -12.85 -13.66
N LEU A 228 -0.86 -11.82 -12.83
CA LEU A 228 -1.98 -11.49 -11.93
C LEU A 228 -3.22 -11.08 -12.70
N ARG A 229 -3.08 -10.23 -13.74
CA ARG A 229 -4.17 -9.84 -14.64
C ARG A 229 -4.88 -11.06 -15.22
N ASP A 230 -4.13 -11.99 -15.78
CA ASP A 230 -4.70 -13.17 -16.44
C ASP A 230 -5.42 -14.07 -15.44
N LYS A 231 -4.85 -14.24 -14.24
CA LYS A 231 -5.51 -15.00 -13.17
C LYS A 231 -6.78 -14.34 -12.64
N LEU A 232 -6.82 -13.01 -12.54
CA LEU A 232 -8.04 -12.28 -12.18
C LEU A 232 -9.10 -12.40 -13.27
N LYS A 233 -8.71 -12.27 -14.55
CA LYS A 233 -9.59 -12.45 -15.71
C LYS A 233 -10.20 -13.87 -15.75
N GLU A 234 -9.35 -14.93 -15.61
CA GLU A 234 -9.80 -16.33 -15.54
C GLU A 234 -10.80 -16.56 -14.38
N ALA A 235 -10.63 -15.83 -13.28
CA ALA A 235 -11.49 -15.94 -12.10
C ALA A 235 -12.72 -15.03 -12.15
N GLY A 236 -12.97 -14.29 -13.23
CA GLY A 236 -14.09 -13.36 -13.38
C GLY A 236 -14.06 -12.20 -12.37
N LYS A 237 -12.87 -11.74 -12.00
CA LYS A 237 -12.70 -10.65 -11.02
C LYS A 237 -12.63 -9.29 -11.71
N GLU A 238 -13.18 -8.26 -11.07
CA GLU A 238 -13.09 -6.88 -11.52
C GLU A 238 -11.67 -6.35 -11.32
N PHE A 239 -11.07 -5.80 -12.38
CA PHE A 239 -9.74 -5.18 -12.32
C PHE A 239 -9.55 -4.10 -13.39
N GLU A 240 -8.62 -3.20 -13.11
CA GLU A 240 -8.02 -2.26 -14.06
C GLU A 240 -6.53 -2.57 -14.17
N PHE A 241 -5.94 -2.36 -15.36
CA PHE A 241 -4.57 -2.78 -15.65
C PHE A 241 -3.82 -1.70 -16.40
N HIS A 242 -2.71 -1.21 -15.82
CA HIS A 242 -1.86 -0.17 -16.40
C HIS A 242 -0.39 -0.59 -16.38
N ILE A 243 0.24 -0.57 -17.53
CA ILE A 243 1.70 -0.63 -17.68
C ILE A 243 2.18 0.77 -18.04
N LEU A 244 3.06 1.32 -17.22
CA LEU A 244 3.61 2.65 -17.41
C LEU A 244 4.87 2.55 -18.28
N ALA A 245 4.79 3.01 -19.52
CA ALA A 245 5.87 2.96 -20.50
C ALA A 245 7.11 3.70 -19.99
N GLY A 246 8.30 3.07 -20.10
CA GLY A 246 9.58 3.64 -19.70
C GLY A 246 9.79 3.80 -18.18
N HIS A 247 8.83 3.37 -17.34
CA HIS A 247 8.97 3.48 -15.89
C HIS A 247 9.69 2.27 -15.30
N LYS A 248 10.65 2.57 -14.43
CA LYS A 248 11.40 1.60 -13.61
C LYS A 248 10.75 1.43 -12.23
N HIS A 249 11.26 0.49 -11.45
CA HIS A 249 10.82 0.30 -10.06
C HIS A 249 11.03 1.56 -9.21
N GLY A 250 9.99 1.99 -8.48
CA GLY A 250 10.06 3.15 -7.56
C GLY A 250 9.97 4.53 -8.21
N ASN A 251 10.03 4.63 -9.53
CA ASN A 251 9.78 5.88 -10.24
C ASN A 251 8.28 6.06 -10.47
N LEU A 252 7.59 6.56 -9.46
CA LEU A 252 6.12 6.59 -9.42
C LEU A 252 5.52 7.88 -9.98
N GLY A 253 6.17 8.65 -10.77
CA GLY A 253 5.73 9.90 -11.42
C GLY A 253 4.28 10.38 -11.19
N GLY A 254 3.94 11.53 -11.71
CA GLY A 254 2.59 12.11 -11.57
C GLY A 254 1.48 11.24 -12.16
N ASP A 255 1.76 10.54 -13.25
CA ASP A 255 0.78 9.66 -13.91
C ASP A 255 0.36 8.50 -13.00
N PHE A 256 1.31 7.87 -12.30
CA PHE A 256 0.99 6.83 -11.33
C PHE A 256 0.00 7.34 -10.27
N LEU A 257 0.31 8.49 -9.66
CA LEU A 257 -0.52 9.03 -8.59
C LEU A 257 -1.89 9.49 -9.12
N THR A 258 -1.94 10.05 -10.33
CA THR A 258 -3.19 10.42 -11.00
C THR A 258 -4.11 9.22 -11.18
N ILE A 259 -3.59 8.11 -11.73
CA ILE A 259 -4.35 6.87 -11.94
C ILE A 259 -4.85 6.30 -10.60
N VAL A 260 -3.98 6.26 -9.57
CA VAL A 260 -4.32 5.72 -8.26
C VAL A 260 -5.41 6.56 -7.56
N VAL A 261 -5.28 7.88 -7.59
CA VAL A 261 -6.25 8.80 -6.98
C VAL A 261 -7.61 8.71 -7.69
N ASP A 262 -7.62 8.67 -9.03
CA ASP A 262 -8.84 8.52 -9.81
C ASP A 262 -9.54 7.19 -9.51
N PHE A 263 -8.79 6.08 -9.48
CA PHE A 263 -9.35 4.77 -9.14
C PHE A 263 -10.05 4.77 -7.77
N TYR A 264 -9.38 5.27 -6.71
CA TYR A 264 -10.01 5.33 -5.40
C TYR A 264 -11.19 6.30 -5.35
N SER A 265 -11.12 7.42 -6.06
CA SER A 265 -12.23 8.38 -6.11
C SER A 265 -13.47 7.76 -6.74
N ARG A 266 -13.33 7.06 -7.85
CA ARG A 266 -14.44 6.34 -8.50
C ARG A 266 -14.97 5.20 -7.60
N LYS A 267 -14.09 4.39 -7.02
CA LYS A 267 -14.51 3.20 -6.26
C LYS A 267 -15.01 3.50 -4.84
N LEU A 268 -14.50 4.54 -4.18
CA LEU A 268 -14.84 4.85 -2.78
C LEU A 268 -15.73 6.10 -2.62
N LYS A 269 -15.73 7.02 -3.60
CA LYS A 269 -16.56 8.22 -3.56
C LYS A 269 -17.67 8.23 -4.62
N GLY A 270 -17.58 7.35 -5.62
CA GLY A 270 -18.52 7.28 -6.73
C GLY A 270 -18.35 8.38 -7.79
N VAL A 271 -17.26 9.14 -7.73
CA VAL A 271 -16.95 10.22 -8.68
C VAL A 271 -15.49 10.14 -9.11
N PRO A 272 -15.16 10.44 -10.38
CA PRO A 272 -13.77 10.53 -10.84
C PRO A 272 -13.03 11.66 -10.12
N ALA A 273 -11.70 11.56 -10.05
CA ALA A 273 -10.88 12.64 -9.52
C ALA A 273 -10.68 13.72 -10.58
N ASP A 274 -10.89 14.98 -10.19
CA ASP A 274 -10.54 16.15 -11.02
C ASP A 274 -9.15 16.69 -10.63
N VAL A 275 -8.14 15.80 -10.64
CA VAL A 275 -6.76 16.16 -10.28
C VAL A 275 -5.77 15.44 -11.19
N LYS A 276 -4.79 16.18 -11.71
CA LYS A 276 -3.62 15.63 -12.41
C LYS A 276 -2.35 16.00 -11.64
N PHE A 277 -1.54 15.00 -11.35
CA PHE A 277 -0.22 15.19 -10.75
C PHE A 277 0.84 15.22 -11.87
N ARG A 278 1.84 16.09 -11.71
CA ARG A 278 2.96 16.22 -12.65
C ARG A 278 4.27 15.85 -11.99
#